data_f68d7aab2df2fcd47f1bb0562f2173b6
#
_entry.id   f68d7aab2df2fcd47f1bb0562f2173b6
#
_cell.length_a   1.000
_cell.length_b   1.000
_cell.length_c   1.000
_cell.angle_alpha   90.00
_cell.angle_beta   90.00
_cell.angle_gamma   90.00
#
_symmetry.space_group_name_H-M   'P 1'
#
loop_
_entity.id
_entity.type
_entity.pdbx_description
1 polymer ?
#
loop_
_entity_poly.entity_id
_entity_poly.type
_entity_poly.pdbx_seq_one_letter_code
_entity_poly.pdbx_strand_id
1 'polypeptide(L)'
;MDLYARVELLHPGYARQPLFLAYGLQAVGLERGRFLDVGTGPGHHLLLLLELLPHLEPVAVEPSPASRQALAQLIPGVEVLPEDFTLLDPEETFPLIVCVGASHHMSTWRFLEKAYRLLRPGGLLAVADEFLRPFTTREERARNLVLHHTAYLLPFPLEETEALWALRLLALQGESRGLRALAEEALQDLETRSDAFATFARLELQALLAGLDYEVETKTYPRRFLELTFAVGFELEHHHRLFATHGRGSWDGGTHLFLLRRPK
;
A
#
# COMPACT_ATOMS: atom_id res chain seq x y z
N MET A 1 -7.83 -15.41 -13.27
CA MET A 1 -7.60 -14.18 -12.46
C MET A 1 -8.32 -14.39 -11.14
N ASP A 2 -7.58 -14.37 -10.06
CA ASP A 2 -8.10 -14.49 -8.71
C ASP A 2 -9.16 -13.38 -8.44
N LEU A 3 -10.16 -13.70 -7.61
CA LEU A 3 -11.23 -12.76 -7.26
C LEU A 3 -10.68 -11.48 -6.61
N TYR A 4 -9.67 -11.62 -5.78
CA TYR A 4 -8.95 -10.50 -5.15
C TYR A 4 -8.32 -9.56 -6.19
N ALA A 5 -7.59 -10.11 -7.16
CA ALA A 5 -6.99 -9.34 -8.24
C ALA A 5 -8.01 -8.52 -9.05
N ARG A 6 -9.20 -9.08 -9.26
CA ARG A 6 -10.28 -8.34 -9.96
C ARG A 6 -10.77 -7.14 -9.16
N VAL A 7 -10.83 -7.28 -7.84
CA VAL A 7 -11.25 -6.18 -6.96
C VAL A 7 -10.16 -5.10 -6.87
N GLU A 8 -8.89 -5.49 -6.73
CA GLU A 8 -7.78 -4.53 -6.76
C GLU A 8 -7.78 -3.69 -8.03
N LEU A 9 -7.96 -4.30 -9.19
CA LEU A 9 -7.97 -3.60 -10.48
C LEU A 9 -9.19 -2.68 -10.67
N LEU A 10 -10.30 -2.93 -9.99
CA LEU A 10 -11.53 -2.15 -10.09
C LEU A 10 -11.65 -1.09 -8.99
N HIS A 11 -11.01 -1.29 -7.85
CA HIS A 11 -11.10 -0.36 -6.74
C HIS A 11 -10.27 0.89 -7.00
N PRO A 12 -10.85 2.12 -6.90
CA PRO A 12 -10.14 3.35 -7.25
C PRO A 12 -8.90 3.64 -6.39
N GLY A 13 -8.84 3.13 -5.16
CA GLY A 13 -7.67 3.25 -4.28
C GLY A 13 -6.47 2.44 -4.79
N TYR A 14 -6.72 1.29 -5.42
CA TYR A 14 -5.68 0.42 -5.96
C TYR A 14 -5.38 0.72 -7.43
N ALA A 15 -6.41 0.80 -8.28
CA ALA A 15 -6.25 1.02 -9.72
C ALA A 15 -5.53 2.33 -10.07
N ARG A 16 -5.66 3.36 -9.24
CA ARG A 16 -4.98 4.64 -9.44
C ARG A 16 -3.48 4.59 -9.16
N GLN A 17 -3.02 3.66 -8.34
CA GLN A 17 -1.61 3.61 -7.93
C GLN A 17 -0.67 3.43 -9.13
N PRO A 18 -0.77 2.37 -9.96
CA PRO A 18 0.12 2.20 -11.11
C PRO A 18 -0.09 3.29 -12.17
N LEU A 19 -1.31 3.80 -12.35
CA LEU A 19 -1.61 4.85 -13.32
C LEU A 19 -0.89 6.17 -12.96
N PHE A 20 -1.07 6.66 -11.73
CA PHE A 20 -0.42 7.90 -11.28
C PHE A 20 1.08 7.73 -11.11
N LEU A 21 1.55 6.53 -10.73
CA LEU A 21 2.96 6.19 -10.72
C LEU A 21 3.56 6.33 -12.13
N ALA A 22 2.92 5.76 -13.16
CA ALA A 22 3.38 5.87 -14.54
C ALA A 22 3.47 7.33 -15.00
N TYR A 23 2.46 8.15 -14.74
CA TYR A 23 2.50 9.58 -15.04
C TYR A 23 3.63 10.31 -14.29
N GLY A 24 3.82 10.00 -13.02
CA GLY A 24 4.89 10.59 -12.22
C GLY A 24 6.28 10.23 -12.75
N LEU A 25 6.51 8.97 -13.12
CA LEU A 25 7.78 8.50 -13.70
C LEU A 25 8.06 9.15 -15.05
N GLN A 26 7.06 9.29 -15.92
CA GLN A 26 7.18 10.02 -17.19
C GLN A 26 7.55 11.48 -16.97
N ALA A 27 6.91 12.14 -16.01
CA ALA A 27 7.17 13.56 -15.71
C ALA A 27 8.61 13.82 -15.23
N VAL A 28 9.26 12.81 -14.63
CA VAL A 28 10.66 12.91 -14.16
C VAL A 28 11.67 12.20 -15.07
N GLY A 29 11.24 11.68 -16.24
CA GLY A 29 12.10 11.04 -17.24
C GLY A 29 12.63 9.65 -16.85
N LEU A 30 11.87 8.89 -16.05
CA LEU A 30 12.23 7.55 -15.58
C LEU A 30 11.27 6.47 -16.12
N GLU A 31 10.83 6.60 -17.35
CA GLU A 31 9.90 5.67 -18.02
C GLU A 31 10.58 4.46 -18.69
N ARG A 32 11.89 4.26 -18.46
CA ARG A 32 12.68 3.15 -19.06
C ARG A 32 13.85 2.74 -18.20
N GLY A 33 14.31 1.51 -18.44
CA GLY A 33 15.50 0.94 -17.82
C GLY A 33 15.17 0.08 -16.60
N ARG A 34 16.24 -0.46 -16.00
CA ARG A 34 16.15 -1.41 -14.90
C ARG A 34 15.73 -0.74 -13.60
N PHE A 35 14.79 -1.34 -12.88
CA PHE A 35 14.31 -0.84 -11.59
C PHE A 35 14.00 -1.98 -10.61
N LEU A 36 13.94 -1.67 -9.33
CA LEU A 36 13.58 -2.59 -8.26
C LEU A 36 12.13 -2.37 -7.84
N ASP A 37 11.31 -3.42 -7.89
CA ASP A 37 9.92 -3.42 -7.43
C ASP A 37 9.81 -4.16 -6.10
N VAL A 38 9.47 -3.45 -5.03
CA VAL A 38 9.53 -3.94 -3.64
C VAL A 38 8.16 -4.37 -3.15
N GLY A 39 8.05 -5.64 -2.73
CA GLY A 39 6.79 -6.23 -2.31
C GLY A 39 5.84 -6.40 -3.48
N THR A 40 6.33 -6.96 -4.57
CA THR A 40 5.62 -7.11 -5.86
C THR A 40 4.31 -7.87 -5.72
N GLY A 41 4.17 -8.72 -4.69
CA GLY A 41 3.00 -9.57 -4.51
C GLY A 41 2.77 -10.50 -5.69
N PRO A 42 1.52 -10.77 -6.09
CA PRO A 42 1.19 -11.56 -7.26
C PRO A 42 1.47 -10.86 -8.61
N GLY A 43 1.87 -9.57 -8.61
CA GLY A 43 2.35 -8.85 -9.77
C GLY A 43 1.34 -8.02 -10.55
N HIS A 44 0.10 -7.85 -10.07
CA HIS A 44 -0.94 -7.14 -10.84
C HIS A 44 -0.62 -5.66 -11.06
N HIS A 45 -0.14 -4.96 -10.03
CA HIS A 45 0.29 -3.56 -10.16
C HIS A 45 1.51 -3.43 -11.06
N LEU A 46 2.47 -4.37 -10.95
CA LEU A 46 3.64 -4.42 -11.80
C LEU A 46 3.24 -4.63 -13.27
N LEU A 47 2.33 -5.58 -13.56
CA LEU A 47 1.83 -5.82 -14.92
C LEU A 47 1.22 -4.55 -15.52
N LEU A 48 0.34 -3.86 -14.78
CA LEU A 48 -0.26 -2.61 -15.25
C LEU A 48 0.78 -1.51 -15.47
N LEU A 49 1.78 -1.42 -14.59
CA LEU A 49 2.87 -0.45 -14.77
C LEU A 49 3.67 -0.75 -16.04
N LEU A 50 3.96 -2.02 -16.33
CA LEU A 50 4.69 -2.44 -17.54
C LEU A 50 3.86 -2.26 -18.81
N GLU A 51 2.54 -2.41 -18.77
CA GLU A 51 1.66 -2.07 -19.88
C GLU A 51 1.68 -0.58 -20.22
N LEU A 52 1.76 0.28 -19.18
CA LEU A 52 1.84 1.73 -19.34
C LEU A 52 3.24 2.21 -19.73
N LEU A 53 4.27 1.54 -19.25
CA LEU A 53 5.69 1.88 -19.43
C LEU A 53 6.49 0.64 -19.89
N PRO A 54 6.33 0.19 -21.15
CA PRO A 54 6.85 -1.09 -21.64
C PRO A 54 8.38 -1.15 -21.78
N HIS A 55 9.08 -0.05 -21.52
CA HIS A 55 10.54 0.01 -21.56
C HIS A 55 11.18 -0.10 -20.16
N LEU A 56 10.37 -0.33 -19.13
CA LEU A 56 10.86 -0.65 -17.79
C LEU A 56 11.25 -2.13 -17.68
N GLU A 57 12.36 -2.40 -17.00
CA GLU A 57 12.93 -3.73 -16.78
C GLU A 57 12.92 -4.03 -15.28
N PRO A 58 11.90 -4.74 -14.77
CA PRO A 58 11.74 -4.97 -13.33
C PRO A 58 12.69 -6.04 -12.79
N VAL A 59 13.18 -5.80 -11.58
CA VAL A 59 13.65 -6.82 -10.64
C VAL A 59 12.66 -6.82 -9.48
N ALA A 60 11.92 -7.89 -9.31
CA ALA A 60 10.90 -8.02 -8.28
C ALA A 60 11.52 -8.49 -6.96
N VAL A 61 11.09 -7.93 -5.83
CA VAL A 61 11.41 -8.41 -4.49
C VAL A 61 10.13 -8.90 -3.83
N GLU A 62 10.03 -10.21 -3.60
CA GLU A 62 8.82 -10.80 -3.03
C GLU A 62 9.17 -12.03 -2.15
N PRO A 63 9.01 -11.93 -0.81
CA PRO A 63 9.35 -13.03 0.09
C PRO A 63 8.34 -14.19 0.10
N SER A 64 7.06 -13.94 -0.27
CA SER A 64 6.01 -14.96 -0.24
C SER A 64 6.18 -15.99 -1.38
N PRO A 65 6.36 -17.29 -1.10
CA PRO A 65 6.43 -18.31 -2.16
C PRO A 65 5.16 -18.37 -3.02
N ALA A 66 3.98 -18.20 -2.43
CA ALA A 66 2.70 -18.22 -3.15
C ALA A 66 2.58 -17.03 -4.11
N SER A 67 2.97 -15.83 -3.67
CA SER A 67 2.98 -14.62 -4.51
C SER A 67 3.99 -14.77 -5.65
N ARG A 68 5.20 -15.29 -5.40
CA ARG A 68 6.19 -15.55 -6.46
C ARG A 68 5.70 -16.55 -7.51
N GLN A 69 4.98 -17.59 -7.09
CA GLN A 69 4.37 -18.54 -8.03
C GLN A 69 3.32 -17.86 -8.92
N ALA A 70 2.47 -17.04 -8.36
CA ALA A 70 1.48 -16.27 -9.12
C ALA A 70 2.15 -15.25 -10.06
N LEU A 71 3.15 -14.52 -9.57
CA LEU A 71 3.94 -13.57 -10.35
C LEU A 71 4.61 -14.22 -11.57
N ALA A 72 5.24 -15.39 -11.39
CA ALA A 72 5.88 -16.13 -12.49
C ALA A 72 4.89 -16.58 -13.57
N GLN A 73 3.64 -16.83 -13.22
CA GLN A 73 2.57 -17.13 -14.18
C GLN A 73 2.06 -15.87 -14.88
N LEU A 74 1.97 -14.76 -14.15
CA LEU A 74 1.43 -13.51 -14.66
C LEU A 74 2.42 -12.74 -15.54
N ILE A 75 3.72 -12.72 -15.14
CA ILE A 75 4.80 -12.03 -15.85
C ILE A 75 5.97 -13.02 -16.04
N PRO A 76 5.90 -13.90 -17.06
CA PRO A 76 6.94 -14.90 -17.30
C PRO A 76 8.30 -14.25 -17.55
N GLY A 77 9.34 -14.78 -16.90
CA GLY A 77 10.72 -14.34 -17.09
C GLY A 77 11.14 -13.12 -16.28
N VAL A 78 10.27 -12.58 -15.41
CA VAL A 78 10.69 -11.53 -14.47
C VAL A 78 11.71 -12.08 -13.49
N GLU A 79 12.78 -11.33 -13.26
CA GLU A 79 13.77 -11.65 -12.22
C GLU A 79 13.17 -11.42 -10.84
N VAL A 80 13.27 -12.42 -9.94
CA VAL A 80 12.67 -12.33 -8.61
C VAL A 80 13.73 -12.63 -7.54
N LEU A 81 13.86 -11.71 -6.59
CA LEU A 81 14.65 -11.84 -5.36
C LEU A 81 13.70 -12.29 -4.24
N PRO A 82 13.91 -13.47 -3.65
CA PRO A 82 12.97 -14.09 -2.70
C PRO A 82 13.14 -13.61 -1.25
N GLU A 83 14.06 -12.70 -1.00
CA GLU A 83 14.40 -12.19 0.32
C GLU A 83 13.43 -11.09 0.78
N ASP A 84 13.40 -10.86 2.09
CA ASP A 84 12.83 -9.65 2.67
C ASP A 84 13.66 -8.43 2.21
N PHE A 85 12.99 -7.40 1.70
CA PHE A 85 13.65 -6.20 1.18
C PHE A 85 14.59 -5.56 2.21
N THR A 86 14.25 -5.56 3.48
CA THR A 86 15.06 -4.93 4.53
C THR A 86 16.36 -5.70 4.79
N LEU A 87 16.41 -6.98 4.40
CA LEU A 87 17.58 -7.85 4.53
C LEU A 87 18.39 -7.97 3.21
N LEU A 88 17.78 -7.55 2.09
CA LEU A 88 18.40 -7.61 0.78
C LEU A 88 19.72 -6.83 0.75
N ASP A 89 20.76 -7.42 0.20
CA ASP A 89 22.08 -6.76 0.02
C ASP A 89 22.63 -7.02 -1.38
N PRO A 90 21.97 -6.54 -2.43
CA PRO A 90 22.45 -6.72 -3.79
C PRO A 90 23.70 -5.88 -4.02
N GLU A 91 24.60 -6.41 -4.84
CA GLU A 91 25.79 -5.68 -5.31
C GLU A 91 25.41 -4.50 -6.23
N GLU A 92 24.22 -4.55 -6.80
CA GLU A 92 23.69 -3.59 -7.75
C GLU A 92 22.96 -2.43 -7.05
N THR A 93 23.09 -1.22 -7.61
CA THR A 93 22.28 -0.05 -7.26
C THR A 93 21.35 0.34 -8.41
N PHE A 94 20.17 0.86 -8.07
CA PHE A 94 19.08 1.12 -9.02
C PHE A 94 18.87 2.62 -9.26
N PRO A 95 18.50 3.04 -10.48
CA PRO A 95 18.08 4.42 -10.73
C PRO A 95 16.67 4.70 -10.19
N LEU A 96 15.87 3.63 -10.02
CA LEU A 96 14.49 3.70 -9.57
C LEU A 96 14.18 2.52 -8.66
N ILE A 97 13.55 2.78 -7.53
CA ILE A 97 12.91 1.80 -6.66
C ILE A 97 11.42 2.15 -6.56
N VAL A 98 10.57 1.15 -6.76
CA VAL A 98 9.10 1.27 -6.66
C VAL A 98 8.61 0.41 -5.52
N CYS A 99 7.61 0.88 -4.78
CA CYS A 99 6.90 0.12 -3.77
C CYS A 99 5.41 0.49 -3.83
N VAL A 100 4.56 -0.46 -4.21
CA VAL A 100 3.12 -0.26 -4.34
C VAL A 100 2.38 -1.17 -3.36
N GLY A 101 1.66 -0.57 -2.38
CA GLY A 101 0.83 -1.30 -1.42
C GLY A 101 1.59 -2.21 -0.45
N ALA A 102 2.90 -2.01 -0.25
CA ALA A 102 3.70 -2.93 0.54
C ALA A 102 4.58 -2.28 1.64
N SER A 103 4.81 -0.97 1.59
CA SER A 103 5.73 -0.33 2.56
C SER A 103 5.20 -0.37 4.00
N HIS A 104 3.88 -0.43 4.19
CA HIS A 104 3.24 -0.51 5.50
C HIS A 104 3.41 -1.88 6.21
N HIS A 105 3.88 -2.90 5.50
CA HIS A 105 4.26 -4.20 6.09
C HIS A 105 5.69 -4.21 6.66
N MET A 106 6.46 -3.17 6.41
CA MET A 106 7.85 -3.05 6.84
C MET A 106 8.03 -1.93 7.87
N SER A 107 9.08 -2.03 8.70
CA SER A 107 9.50 -0.87 9.49
C SER A 107 9.83 0.29 8.55
N THR A 108 9.07 1.38 8.62
CA THR A 108 9.20 2.55 7.72
C THR A 108 10.64 3.05 7.69
N TRP A 109 11.31 3.14 8.85
CA TRP A 109 12.69 3.59 8.92
C TRP A 109 13.64 2.64 8.16
N ARG A 110 13.57 1.32 8.43
CA ARG A 110 14.43 0.33 7.78
C ARG A 110 14.19 0.26 6.26
N PHE A 111 12.94 0.37 5.86
CA PHE A 111 12.56 0.44 4.45
C PHE A 111 13.22 1.65 3.76
N LEU A 112 13.09 2.83 4.34
CA LEU A 112 13.65 4.07 3.79
C LEU A 112 15.19 4.06 3.76
N GLU A 113 15.84 3.60 4.84
CA GLU A 113 17.31 3.47 4.86
C GLU A 113 17.82 2.48 3.81
N LYS A 114 17.14 1.33 3.66
CA LYS A 114 17.50 0.33 2.65
C LYS A 114 17.31 0.90 1.25
N ALA A 115 16.17 1.51 0.96
CA ALA A 115 15.90 2.14 -0.33
C ALA A 115 16.95 3.23 -0.65
N TYR A 116 17.31 4.06 0.33
CA TYR A 116 18.33 5.09 0.14
C TYR A 116 19.69 4.48 -0.25
N ARG A 117 20.10 3.39 0.40
CA ARG A 117 21.38 2.71 0.09
C ARG A 117 21.38 2.08 -1.29
N LEU A 118 20.27 1.47 -1.71
CA LEU A 118 20.15 0.77 -2.99
C LEU A 118 19.90 1.69 -4.18
N LEU A 119 19.49 2.93 -3.96
CA LEU A 119 19.37 3.91 -5.04
C LEU A 119 20.74 4.47 -5.42
N ARG A 120 20.92 4.76 -6.71
CA ARG A 120 22.05 5.59 -7.18
C ARG A 120 21.90 7.03 -6.71
N PRO A 121 22.98 7.81 -6.54
CA PRO A 121 22.89 9.26 -6.40
C PRO A 121 22.04 9.85 -7.54
N GLY A 122 21.06 10.69 -7.20
CA GLY A 122 20.08 11.22 -8.15
C GLY A 122 18.93 10.24 -8.50
N GLY A 123 18.93 9.02 -7.96
CA GLY A 123 17.86 8.02 -8.16
C GLY A 123 16.55 8.37 -7.42
N LEU A 124 15.48 7.71 -7.79
CA LEU A 124 14.12 7.98 -7.29
C LEU A 124 13.55 6.77 -6.53
N LEU A 125 12.99 7.02 -5.36
CA LEU A 125 12.08 6.11 -4.67
C LEU A 125 10.64 6.57 -4.93
N ALA A 126 9.82 5.69 -5.49
CA ALA A 126 8.39 5.91 -5.71
C ALA A 126 7.59 4.99 -4.78
N VAL A 127 6.80 5.58 -3.89
CA VAL A 127 5.96 4.84 -2.93
C VAL A 127 4.51 5.21 -3.16
N ALA A 128 3.70 4.24 -3.58
CA ALA A 128 2.25 4.35 -3.62
C ALA A 128 1.66 3.44 -2.55
N ASP A 129 1.13 3.99 -1.46
CA ASP A 129 0.73 3.18 -0.32
C ASP A 129 -0.40 3.83 0.50
N GLU A 130 -0.86 3.11 1.50
CA GLU A 130 -1.94 3.46 2.40
C GLU A 130 -1.42 4.16 3.65
N PHE A 131 -2.05 5.29 3.98
CA PHE A 131 -1.69 6.10 5.13
C PHE A 131 -2.93 6.46 5.94
N LEU A 132 -2.78 6.44 7.27
CA LEU A 132 -3.84 6.87 8.17
C LEU A 132 -3.91 8.39 8.26
N ARG A 133 -5.00 8.92 8.79
CA ARG A 133 -5.03 10.29 9.27
C ARG A 133 -4.04 10.45 10.44
N PRO A 134 -3.44 11.64 10.66
CA PRO A 134 -2.59 11.89 11.82
C PRO A 134 -3.24 11.45 13.14
N PHE A 135 -2.44 10.84 14.01
CA PHE A 135 -2.85 10.35 15.33
C PHE A 135 -1.71 10.56 16.34
N THR A 136 -2.08 10.72 17.60
CA THR A 136 -1.14 10.88 18.73
C THR A 136 -1.30 9.78 19.76
N THR A 137 -2.47 9.11 19.81
CA THR A 137 -2.77 8.04 20.74
C THR A 137 -3.11 6.73 20.02
N ARG A 138 -3.07 5.62 20.77
CA ARG A 138 -3.48 4.30 20.25
C ARG A 138 -4.98 4.27 19.90
N GLU A 139 -5.78 4.96 20.70
CA GLU A 139 -7.23 5.06 20.49
C GLU A 139 -7.55 5.83 19.21
N GLU A 140 -6.86 6.95 18.97
CA GLU A 140 -6.98 7.68 17.70
C GLU A 140 -6.56 6.83 16.51
N ARG A 141 -5.44 6.10 16.65
CA ARG A 141 -4.98 5.19 15.60
C ARG A 141 -6.01 4.09 15.32
N ALA A 142 -6.58 3.47 16.35
CA ALA A 142 -7.60 2.43 16.18
C ALA A 142 -8.84 2.96 15.44
N ARG A 143 -9.33 4.13 15.79
CA ARG A 143 -10.44 4.79 15.07
C ARG A 143 -10.08 5.09 13.62
N ASN A 144 -8.88 5.63 13.39
CA ASN A 144 -8.41 5.95 12.05
C ASN A 144 -8.25 4.70 11.18
N LEU A 145 -7.84 3.55 11.75
CA LEU A 145 -7.82 2.26 11.06
C LEU A 145 -9.22 1.82 10.63
N VAL A 146 -10.20 1.89 11.53
CA VAL A 146 -11.59 1.56 11.20
C VAL A 146 -12.10 2.43 10.05
N LEU A 147 -11.92 3.76 10.16
CA LEU A 147 -12.38 4.68 9.13
C LEU A 147 -11.63 4.49 7.79
N HIS A 148 -10.37 4.10 7.85
CA HIS A 148 -9.56 3.80 6.68
C HIS A 148 -10.08 2.55 5.95
N HIS A 149 -10.09 1.39 6.61
CA HIS A 149 -10.50 0.12 5.99
C HIS A 149 -11.97 0.12 5.57
N THR A 150 -12.87 0.68 6.38
CA THR A 150 -14.29 0.77 5.98
C THR A 150 -14.55 1.73 4.82
N ALA A 151 -13.68 2.73 4.59
CA ALA A 151 -13.79 3.61 3.43
C ALA A 151 -13.47 2.89 2.12
N TYR A 152 -12.63 1.85 2.13
CA TYR A 152 -12.38 1.01 0.96
C TYR A 152 -13.62 0.21 0.53
N LEU A 153 -14.56 -0.03 1.42
CA LEU A 153 -15.80 -0.73 1.10
C LEU A 153 -16.85 0.16 0.42
N LEU A 154 -16.77 1.49 0.59
CA LEU A 154 -17.76 2.44 0.07
C LEU A 154 -17.93 2.45 -1.45
N PRO A 155 -16.91 2.25 -2.30
CA PRO A 155 -17.08 2.24 -3.75
C PRO A 155 -17.88 1.04 -4.26
N PHE A 156 -18.11 0.02 -3.45
CA PHE A 156 -18.80 -1.20 -3.85
C PHE A 156 -20.26 -1.22 -3.35
N PRO A 157 -21.17 -1.84 -4.10
CA PRO A 157 -22.56 -2.05 -3.69
C PRO A 157 -22.64 -3.21 -2.68
N LEU A 158 -21.99 -3.07 -1.53
CA LEU A 158 -22.05 -4.01 -0.43
C LEU A 158 -23.26 -3.67 0.43
N GLU A 159 -24.14 -4.64 0.67
CA GLU A 159 -25.11 -4.52 1.77
C GLU A 159 -24.33 -4.52 3.08
N GLU A 160 -24.34 -3.39 3.76
CA GLU A 160 -23.67 -3.26 5.05
C GLU A 160 -24.39 -4.11 6.09
N THR A 161 -23.65 -4.91 6.85
CA THR A 161 -24.17 -5.58 8.03
C THR A 161 -24.36 -4.56 9.16
N GLU A 162 -25.24 -4.86 10.14
CA GLU A 162 -25.43 -4.00 11.31
C GLU A 162 -24.10 -3.77 12.05
N ALA A 163 -23.30 -4.81 12.19
CA ALA A 163 -22.01 -4.74 12.86
C ALA A 163 -21.03 -3.82 12.11
N LEU A 164 -20.97 -3.87 10.78
CA LEU A 164 -20.12 -3.00 9.97
C LEU A 164 -20.56 -1.54 10.07
N TRP A 165 -21.87 -1.30 10.05
CA TRP A 165 -22.42 0.04 10.23
C TRP A 165 -22.12 0.60 11.63
N ALA A 166 -22.37 -0.22 12.69
CA ALA A 166 -22.09 0.15 14.07
C ALA A 166 -20.58 0.44 14.30
N LEU A 167 -19.71 -0.38 13.73
CA LEU A 167 -18.26 -0.21 13.78
C LEU A 167 -17.85 1.16 13.23
N ARG A 168 -18.36 1.53 12.07
CA ARG A 168 -18.06 2.83 11.43
C ARG A 168 -18.62 3.99 12.24
N LEU A 169 -19.86 3.87 12.72
CA LEU A 169 -20.53 4.90 13.52
C LEU A 169 -19.76 5.16 14.82
N LEU A 170 -19.34 4.11 15.52
CA LEU A 170 -18.58 4.21 16.76
C LEU A 170 -17.27 4.98 16.54
N ALA A 171 -16.52 4.62 15.48
CA ALA A 171 -15.28 5.31 15.15
C ALA A 171 -15.51 6.80 14.79
N LEU A 172 -16.60 7.14 14.08
CA LEU A 172 -16.98 8.51 13.75
C LEU A 172 -17.36 9.33 14.99
N GLN A 173 -17.97 8.70 15.99
CA GLN A 173 -18.33 9.33 17.27
C GLN A 173 -17.12 9.53 18.19
N GLY A 174 -15.93 9.06 17.80
CA GLY A 174 -14.72 9.21 18.60
C GLY A 174 -14.50 8.10 19.62
N GLU A 175 -15.33 7.06 19.59
CA GLU A 175 -15.21 5.90 20.48
C GLU A 175 -14.16 4.91 19.97
N SER A 176 -13.42 4.30 20.89
CA SER A 176 -12.43 3.26 20.59
C SER A 176 -12.75 1.92 21.24
N ARG A 177 -13.60 1.93 22.28
CA ARG A 177 -14.01 0.70 22.96
C ARG A 177 -14.96 -0.10 22.09
N GLY A 178 -14.76 -1.40 22.02
CA GLY A 178 -15.63 -2.32 21.25
C GLY A 178 -15.35 -2.38 19.75
N LEU A 179 -14.43 -1.57 19.20
CA LEU A 179 -14.12 -1.60 17.77
C LEU A 179 -13.68 -2.99 17.29
N ARG A 180 -12.84 -3.68 18.07
CA ARG A 180 -12.41 -5.04 17.75
C ARG A 180 -13.60 -6.02 17.71
N ALA A 181 -14.42 -6.02 18.73
CA ALA A 181 -15.56 -6.94 18.82
C ALA A 181 -16.54 -6.74 17.64
N LEU A 182 -16.83 -5.48 17.29
CA LEU A 182 -17.67 -5.18 16.13
C LEU A 182 -17.00 -5.55 14.80
N ALA A 183 -15.68 -5.43 14.68
CA ALA A 183 -14.97 -5.87 13.48
C ALA A 183 -14.98 -7.41 13.33
N GLU A 184 -14.84 -8.13 14.44
CA GLU A 184 -14.95 -9.61 14.48
C GLU A 184 -16.37 -10.06 14.15
N GLU A 185 -17.40 -9.41 14.70
CA GLU A 185 -18.81 -9.66 14.39
C GLU A 185 -19.11 -9.39 12.90
N ALA A 186 -18.67 -8.24 12.36
CA ALA A 186 -18.83 -7.91 10.95
C ALA A 186 -18.12 -8.92 10.04
N LEU A 187 -16.94 -9.42 10.43
CA LEU A 187 -16.23 -10.47 9.70
C LEU A 187 -17.03 -11.78 9.70
N GLN A 188 -17.59 -12.17 10.84
CA GLN A 188 -18.41 -13.37 10.99
C GLN A 188 -19.69 -13.31 10.14
N ASP A 189 -20.36 -12.15 10.09
CA ASP A 189 -21.54 -11.93 9.24
C ASP A 189 -21.25 -12.19 7.76
N LEU A 190 -20.02 -11.96 7.33
CA LEU A 190 -19.57 -12.13 5.93
C LEU A 190 -19.06 -13.54 5.61
N GLU A 191 -18.87 -14.42 6.60
CA GLU A 191 -18.29 -15.76 6.38
C GLU A 191 -19.16 -16.65 5.48
N THR A 192 -20.47 -16.50 5.56
CA THR A 192 -21.43 -17.29 4.77
C THR A 192 -21.60 -16.80 3.33
N ARG A 193 -21.03 -15.64 2.99
CA ARG A 193 -21.16 -15.01 1.67
C ARG A 193 -19.94 -15.34 0.81
N SER A 194 -20.20 -15.71 -0.45
CA SER A 194 -19.16 -16.10 -1.42
C SER A 194 -18.99 -15.13 -2.59
N ASP A 195 -19.72 -14.01 -2.58
CA ASP A 195 -19.57 -13.01 -3.64
C ASP A 195 -18.22 -12.23 -3.53
N ALA A 196 -17.85 -11.56 -4.62
CA ALA A 196 -16.58 -10.84 -4.71
C ALA A 196 -16.44 -9.73 -3.67
N PHE A 197 -17.54 -9.03 -3.38
CA PHE A 197 -17.51 -7.90 -2.44
C PHE A 197 -17.38 -8.40 -0.99
N ALA A 198 -18.09 -9.49 -0.63
CA ALA A 198 -17.92 -10.09 0.68
C ALA A 198 -16.50 -10.62 0.88
N THR A 199 -15.88 -11.19 -0.15
CA THR A 199 -14.48 -11.62 -0.10
C THR A 199 -13.54 -10.44 0.13
N PHE A 200 -13.72 -9.33 -0.59
CA PHE A 200 -12.93 -8.12 -0.38
C PHE A 200 -13.17 -7.51 1.01
N ALA A 201 -14.43 -7.43 1.45
CA ALA A 201 -14.76 -6.90 2.76
C ALA A 201 -14.14 -7.73 3.90
N ARG A 202 -14.09 -9.07 3.76
CA ARG A 202 -13.39 -9.94 4.72
C ARG A 202 -11.89 -9.63 4.77
N LEU A 203 -11.25 -9.43 3.63
CA LEU A 203 -9.83 -9.08 3.58
C LEU A 203 -9.55 -7.73 4.25
N GLU A 204 -10.37 -6.72 3.98
CA GLU A 204 -10.27 -5.42 4.64
C GLU A 204 -10.49 -5.50 6.15
N LEU A 205 -11.46 -6.30 6.62
CA LEU A 205 -11.69 -6.50 8.06
C LEU A 205 -10.58 -7.31 8.71
N GLN A 206 -9.99 -8.29 8.02
CA GLN A 206 -8.83 -9.03 8.49
C GLN A 206 -7.60 -8.12 8.61
N ALA A 207 -7.34 -7.26 7.63
CA ALA A 207 -6.29 -6.27 7.67
C ALA A 207 -6.52 -5.24 8.80
N LEU A 208 -7.78 -4.80 9.00
CA LEU A 208 -8.15 -3.96 10.14
C LEU A 208 -7.82 -4.63 11.47
N LEU A 209 -8.24 -5.87 11.66
CA LEU A 209 -7.99 -6.62 12.91
C LEU A 209 -6.49 -6.81 13.16
N ALA A 210 -5.72 -7.16 12.14
CA ALA A 210 -4.26 -7.23 12.21
C ALA A 210 -3.63 -5.88 12.58
N GLY A 211 -4.13 -4.80 11.98
CA GLY A 211 -3.67 -3.44 12.25
C GLY A 211 -4.00 -2.94 13.67
N LEU A 212 -5.08 -3.43 14.28
CA LEU A 212 -5.43 -3.11 15.68
C LEU A 212 -4.43 -3.71 16.68
N ASP A 213 -3.79 -4.83 16.34
CA ASP A 213 -2.78 -5.47 17.19
C ASP A 213 -1.41 -4.80 17.18
N TYR A 214 -1.18 -3.87 16.27
CA TYR A 214 0.07 -3.10 16.12
C TYR A 214 1.28 -3.90 15.64
N GLU A 215 1.27 -5.22 15.69
CA GLU A 215 2.46 -6.04 15.43
C GLU A 215 2.65 -6.36 13.94
N VAL A 216 1.58 -6.37 13.15
CA VAL A 216 1.59 -6.87 11.77
C VAL A 216 1.58 -5.74 10.74
N GLU A 217 1.00 -4.58 11.04
CA GLU A 217 0.92 -3.44 10.13
C GLU A 217 1.43 -2.14 10.75
N THR A 218 2.45 -1.56 10.13
CA THR A 218 3.09 -0.32 10.60
C THR A 218 2.53 0.92 9.91
N LYS A 219 1.23 0.92 9.50
CA LYS A 219 0.60 2.07 8.85
C LYS A 219 0.82 3.35 9.66
N THR A 220 1.53 4.29 9.07
CA THR A 220 1.77 5.63 9.62
C THR A 220 0.87 6.66 8.94
N TYR A 221 1.13 7.94 9.11
CA TYR A 221 0.43 9.02 8.42
C TYR A 221 1.38 9.80 7.49
N PRO A 222 0.86 10.47 6.44
CA PRO A 222 1.69 11.01 5.35
C PRO A 222 2.79 11.96 5.82
N ARG A 223 2.49 12.85 6.78
CA ARG A 223 3.48 13.81 7.30
C ARG A 223 4.59 13.10 8.08
N ARG A 224 4.26 12.07 8.88
CA ARG A 224 5.27 11.30 9.60
C ARG A 224 6.17 10.51 8.66
N PHE A 225 5.57 9.92 7.62
CA PHE A 225 6.35 9.28 6.56
C PHE A 225 7.34 10.26 5.93
N LEU A 226 6.89 11.47 5.57
CA LEU A 226 7.75 12.50 4.99
C LEU A 226 8.85 13.00 5.95
N GLU A 227 8.56 13.16 7.23
CA GLU A 227 9.57 13.48 8.25
C GLU A 227 10.69 12.44 8.29
N LEU A 228 10.32 11.14 8.24
CA LEU A 228 11.28 10.05 8.21
C LEU A 228 12.07 10.01 6.91
N THR A 229 11.45 10.31 5.76
CA THR A 229 12.17 10.40 4.48
C THR A 229 13.23 11.50 4.49
N PHE A 230 12.90 12.67 5.02
CA PHE A 230 13.88 13.77 5.17
C PHE A 230 15.00 13.41 6.15
N ALA A 231 14.69 12.73 7.26
CA ALA A 231 15.68 12.30 8.22
C ALA A 231 16.67 11.27 7.65
N VAL A 232 16.25 10.46 6.68
CA VAL A 232 17.14 9.53 5.93
C VAL A 232 17.97 10.26 4.87
N GLY A 233 17.52 11.43 4.39
CA GLY A 233 18.24 12.25 3.41
C GLY A 233 17.57 12.35 2.04
N PHE A 234 16.34 11.88 1.88
CA PHE A 234 15.58 12.09 0.65
C PHE A 234 15.06 13.53 0.53
N GLU A 235 14.81 13.93 -0.72
CA GLU A 235 14.10 15.15 -1.07
C GLU A 235 12.73 14.77 -1.67
N LEU A 236 11.68 15.51 -1.34
CA LEU A 236 10.36 15.33 -1.93
C LEU A 236 10.29 15.99 -3.31
N GLU A 237 10.05 15.21 -4.36
CA GLU A 237 9.75 15.73 -5.69
C GLU A 237 8.26 15.95 -5.91
N HIS A 238 7.45 14.92 -5.63
CA HIS A 238 6.01 14.99 -5.80
C HIS A 238 5.29 14.24 -4.69
N HIS A 239 4.09 14.74 -4.36
CA HIS A 239 3.14 14.08 -3.48
C HIS A 239 1.71 14.25 -4.01
N HIS A 240 0.98 13.14 -4.09
CA HIS A 240 -0.42 13.13 -4.46
C HIS A 240 -1.20 12.21 -3.54
N ARG A 241 -2.40 12.64 -3.14
CA ARG A 241 -3.38 11.77 -2.49
C ARG A 241 -4.28 11.18 -3.56
N LEU A 242 -4.15 9.88 -3.83
CA LEU A 242 -4.83 9.18 -4.93
C LEU A 242 -6.27 8.81 -4.59
N PHE A 243 -6.49 8.41 -3.34
CA PHE A 243 -7.80 8.02 -2.81
C PHE A 243 -7.93 8.52 -1.37
N ALA A 244 -9.10 9.08 -1.04
CA ALA A 244 -9.38 9.64 0.28
C ALA A 244 -10.18 8.64 1.13
N THR A 245 -9.65 8.25 2.28
CA THR A 245 -10.36 7.40 3.24
C THR A 245 -10.94 8.20 4.40
N HIS A 246 -10.21 9.19 4.89
CA HIS A 246 -10.66 10.02 6.00
C HIS A 246 -10.03 11.42 5.96
N GLY A 247 -10.85 12.45 6.24
CA GLY A 247 -10.42 13.84 6.17
C GLY A 247 -10.40 14.43 4.75
N ARG A 248 -10.29 15.78 4.64
CA ARG A 248 -10.39 16.52 3.37
C ARG A 248 -9.06 17.06 2.86
N GLY A 249 -8.05 17.13 3.73
CA GLY A 249 -6.73 17.66 3.38
C GLY A 249 -5.91 16.72 2.53
N SER A 250 -5.00 17.24 1.72
CA SER A 250 -4.06 16.45 0.91
C SER A 250 -3.10 15.59 1.73
N TRP A 251 -3.02 15.83 3.05
CA TRP A 251 -2.17 15.10 4.00
C TRP A 251 -2.98 14.27 5.01
N ASP A 252 -4.28 14.11 4.78
CA ASP A 252 -5.16 13.25 5.59
C ASP A 252 -5.10 11.78 5.10
N GLY A 253 -5.81 10.87 5.78
CA GLY A 253 -5.76 9.43 5.51
C GLY A 253 -6.24 9.04 4.10
N GLY A 254 -5.58 8.07 3.51
CA GLY A 254 -5.89 7.54 2.17
C GLY A 254 -4.73 6.85 1.51
N THR A 255 -4.88 6.56 0.22
CA THR A 255 -3.78 6.11 -0.63
C THR A 255 -3.01 7.33 -1.14
N HIS A 256 -1.71 7.33 -0.98
CA HIS A 256 -0.82 8.41 -1.38
C HIS A 256 0.29 7.91 -2.30
N LEU A 257 0.71 8.75 -3.24
CA LEU A 257 1.92 8.58 -4.01
C LEU A 257 2.96 9.61 -3.55
N PHE A 258 4.16 9.14 -3.22
CA PHE A 258 5.35 9.94 -2.97
C PHE A 258 6.42 9.63 -4.01
N LEU A 259 6.97 10.64 -4.64
CA LEU A 259 8.20 10.55 -5.43
C LEU A 259 9.31 11.26 -4.66
N LEU A 260 10.33 10.50 -4.27
CA LEU A 260 11.37 10.90 -3.34
C LEU A 260 12.73 10.75 -4.01
N ARG A 261 13.48 11.83 -4.10
CA ARG A 261 14.80 11.86 -4.74
C ARG A 261 15.92 11.60 -3.74
N ARG A 262 16.83 10.67 -4.06
CA ARG A 262 18.14 10.64 -3.42
C ARG A 262 18.99 11.75 -4.04
N PRO A 263 19.51 12.72 -3.26
CA PRO A 263 20.40 13.77 -3.79
C PRO A 263 21.63 13.21 -4.54
N LYS A 264 22.23 14.04 -5.41
CA LYS A 264 23.45 13.69 -6.16
C LYS A 264 24.68 13.70 -5.27
#